data_a1edfda36a94489d6fbd8e750cc0ed4d
#
_entry.id   a1edfda36a94489d6fbd8e750cc0ed4d
#
_cell.length_a   1.000
_cell.length_b   1.000
_cell.length_c   1.000
_cell.angle_alpha   90.00
_cell.angle_beta   90.00
_cell.angle_gamma   90.00
#
_symmetry.space_group_name_H-M   'P 1'
#
loop_
_entity.id
_entity.type
_entity.pdbx_description
1 polymer ?
#
loop_
_entity_poly.entity_id
_entity_poly.type
_entity_poly.pdbx_seq_one_letter_code
_entity_poly.pdbx_strand_id
1 'polypeptide(L)'
;NLRWHAVHPPGETVSLDGRVAVVTGGASGMGEATARLLAGSGAVVTVVDLDADGAERVSDGCGGRAVVGDVSDPVFCSKAIDGVVDANGRIDVLVNAAGIVLRADAAGTDDDQWRRMMAVNVDGVFFMSRAAVRHMVERRFGSIINFGSIWGDVGAAGVVAYCASKGAVHQITRAMALDYAADGIRINAVAPGEVNTPMLSAGRPAPPTAEDLQRLADETIPMGRLAEPEEVARVVAFLASDDASYMTGSIVAVDAGYTAR
;
A
#
# COMPACT_ATOMS: atom_id res chain seq x y z
N ASN A 1 -16.56 23.25 -21.83
CA ASN A 1 -17.60 22.29 -21.41
C ASN A 1 -16.98 21.37 -20.36
N LEU A 2 -17.10 21.76 -19.09
CA LEU A 2 -16.80 20.89 -17.94
C LEU A 2 -17.85 19.78 -17.92
N ARG A 3 -17.48 18.58 -18.33
CA ARG A 3 -18.30 17.39 -18.09
C ARG A 3 -18.07 16.98 -16.63
N TRP A 4 -19.06 17.22 -15.79
CA TRP A 4 -19.17 16.54 -14.50
C TRP A 4 -19.44 15.07 -14.80
N HIS A 5 -18.50 14.19 -14.45
CA HIS A 5 -18.77 12.76 -14.46
C HIS A 5 -19.82 12.48 -13.39
N ALA A 6 -20.79 11.64 -13.72
CA ALA A 6 -21.87 11.31 -12.80
C ALA A 6 -21.30 10.73 -11.49
N VAL A 7 -21.73 11.30 -10.38
CA VAL A 7 -21.50 10.70 -9.05
C VAL A 7 -22.27 9.37 -9.04
N HIS A 8 -21.60 8.27 -8.69
CA HIS A 8 -22.26 6.97 -8.59
C HIS A 8 -23.45 7.04 -7.64
N PRO A 9 -24.57 6.38 -7.97
CA PRO A 9 -25.72 6.33 -7.08
C PRO A 9 -25.33 5.64 -5.75
N PRO A 10 -26.01 5.97 -4.65
CA PRO A 10 -25.75 5.37 -3.35
C PRO A 10 -25.86 3.84 -3.40
N GLY A 11 -24.78 3.13 -3.08
CA GLY A 11 -24.70 1.67 -3.09
C GLY A 11 -23.89 1.04 -4.21
N GLU A 12 -23.40 1.79 -5.18
CA GLU A 12 -22.43 1.29 -6.15
C GLU A 12 -21.02 1.25 -5.54
N THR A 13 -20.38 0.10 -5.68
CA THR A 13 -18.96 -0.07 -5.36
C THR A 13 -18.13 0.67 -6.40
N VAL A 14 -16.98 1.22 -5.97
CA VAL A 14 -15.96 1.80 -6.87
C VAL A 14 -15.72 0.88 -8.05
N SER A 15 -15.90 1.37 -9.29
CA SER A 15 -15.60 0.59 -10.49
C SER A 15 -14.14 0.77 -10.93
N LEU A 16 -13.47 -0.36 -11.16
CA LEU A 16 -12.13 -0.44 -11.74
C LEU A 16 -12.12 -1.34 -12.97
N ASP A 17 -13.27 -1.43 -13.66
CA ASP A 17 -13.46 -2.31 -14.80
C ASP A 17 -12.36 -2.14 -15.86
N GLY A 18 -11.68 -3.25 -16.16
CA GLY A 18 -10.61 -3.30 -17.15
C GLY A 18 -9.32 -2.56 -16.78
N ARG A 19 -9.19 -2.03 -15.54
CA ARG A 19 -7.93 -1.46 -15.04
C ARG A 19 -6.95 -2.59 -14.76
N VAL A 20 -5.68 -2.37 -15.07
CA VAL A 20 -4.59 -3.30 -14.74
C VAL A 20 -3.90 -2.81 -13.48
N ALA A 21 -3.97 -3.62 -12.43
CA ALA A 21 -3.45 -3.29 -11.11
C ALA A 21 -2.32 -4.23 -10.68
N VAL A 22 -1.30 -3.68 -10.04
CA VAL A 22 -0.23 -4.41 -9.36
C VAL A 22 -0.30 -4.11 -7.87
N VAL A 23 -0.29 -5.15 -7.04
CA VAL A 23 -0.29 -5.02 -5.57
C VAL A 23 0.93 -5.74 -5.02
N THR A 24 1.89 -5.00 -4.45
CA THR A 24 3.03 -5.57 -3.74
C THR A 24 2.67 -5.89 -2.30
N GLY A 25 3.29 -6.92 -1.70
CA GLY A 25 2.90 -7.39 -0.35
C GLY A 25 1.49 -7.97 -0.34
N GLY A 26 1.05 -8.51 -1.48
CA GLY A 26 -0.32 -8.93 -1.68
C GLY A 26 -0.66 -10.33 -1.19
N ALA A 27 0.30 -11.08 -0.63
CA ALA A 27 0.09 -12.43 -0.13
C ALA A 27 -0.67 -12.47 1.21
N SER A 28 -0.75 -11.38 1.95
CA SER A 28 -1.39 -11.35 3.26
C SER A 28 -1.90 -9.96 3.68
N GLY A 29 -2.68 -9.90 4.76
CA GLY A 29 -3.08 -8.67 5.45
C GLY A 29 -3.74 -7.63 4.56
N MET A 30 -3.34 -6.36 4.68
CA MET A 30 -3.94 -5.26 3.92
C MET A 30 -3.67 -5.35 2.41
N GLY A 31 -2.51 -5.91 2.00
CA GLY A 31 -2.20 -6.16 0.59
C GLY A 31 -3.14 -7.19 -0.03
N GLU A 32 -3.37 -8.31 0.64
CA GLU A 32 -4.33 -9.33 0.21
C GLU A 32 -5.76 -8.76 0.12
N ALA A 33 -6.23 -8.08 1.18
CA ALA A 33 -7.54 -7.46 1.18
C ALA A 33 -7.71 -6.45 0.04
N THR A 34 -6.65 -5.68 -0.25
CA THR A 34 -6.62 -4.75 -1.38
C THR A 34 -6.70 -5.48 -2.72
N ALA A 35 -5.86 -6.51 -2.94
CA ALA A 35 -5.87 -7.28 -4.18
C ALA A 35 -7.25 -7.86 -4.47
N ARG A 36 -7.87 -8.49 -3.46
CA ARG A 36 -9.23 -9.05 -3.58
C ARG A 36 -10.29 -8.01 -3.88
N LEU A 37 -10.23 -6.85 -3.21
CA LEU A 37 -11.20 -5.79 -3.43
C LEU A 37 -11.06 -5.16 -4.83
N LEU A 38 -9.83 -4.89 -5.29
CA LEU A 38 -9.60 -4.36 -6.64
C LEU A 38 -10.10 -5.34 -7.72
N ALA A 39 -9.82 -6.64 -7.56
CA ALA A 39 -10.33 -7.68 -8.45
C ALA A 39 -11.86 -7.74 -8.43
N GLY A 40 -12.48 -7.73 -7.24
CA GLY A 40 -13.94 -7.66 -7.09
C GLY A 40 -14.58 -6.40 -7.66
N SER A 41 -13.80 -5.34 -7.87
CA SER A 41 -14.20 -4.08 -8.53
C SER A 41 -13.94 -4.07 -10.05
N GLY A 42 -13.54 -5.21 -10.64
CA GLY A 42 -13.34 -5.39 -12.09
C GLY A 42 -11.91 -5.18 -12.59
N ALA A 43 -10.92 -4.99 -11.71
CA ALA A 43 -9.52 -4.86 -12.11
C ALA A 43 -8.89 -6.22 -12.44
N VAL A 44 -7.97 -6.24 -13.41
CA VAL A 44 -7.03 -7.34 -13.65
C VAL A 44 -5.85 -7.16 -12.69
N VAL A 45 -5.74 -8.05 -11.69
CA VAL A 45 -4.78 -7.88 -10.59
C VAL A 45 -3.57 -8.80 -10.76
N THR A 46 -2.37 -8.24 -10.60
CA THR A 46 -1.14 -8.98 -10.39
C THR A 46 -0.70 -8.82 -8.94
N VAL A 47 -0.57 -9.94 -8.23
CA VAL A 47 -0.08 -10.01 -6.85
C VAL A 47 1.44 -10.19 -6.87
N VAL A 48 2.18 -9.30 -6.24
CA VAL A 48 3.64 -9.37 -6.09
C VAL A 48 3.98 -9.61 -4.63
N ASP A 49 4.69 -10.70 -4.32
CA ASP A 49 5.13 -10.99 -2.96
C ASP A 49 6.40 -11.85 -2.96
N LEU A 50 7.09 -11.89 -1.83
CA LEU A 50 8.18 -12.82 -1.56
C LEU A 50 7.67 -14.22 -1.19
N ASP A 51 6.48 -14.30 -0.57
CA ASP A 51 5.76 -15.53 -0.24
C ASP A 51 5.06 -16.08 -1.48
N ALA A 52 5.65 -17.10 -2.09
CA ALA A 52 5.15 -17.72 -3.32
C ALA A 52 3.75 -18.34 -3.12
N ASP A 53 3.59 -19.15 -2.07
CA ASP A 53 2.34 -19.87 -1.80
C ASP A 53 1.19 -18.89 -1.50
N GLY A 54 1.48 -17.85 -0.72
CA GLY A 54 0.53 -16.78 -0.41
C GLY A 54 0.14 -15.98 -1.65
N ALA A 55 1.10 -15.61 -2.49
CA ALA A 55 0.86 -14.87 -3.72
C ALA A 55 0.00 -15.67 -4.71
N GLU A 56 0.30 -16.96 -4.91
CA GLU A 56 -0.49 -17.87 -5.76
C GLU A 56 -1.91 -18.02 -5.22
N ARG A 57 -2.08 -18.31 -3.94
CA ARG A 57 -3.39 -18.44 -3.30
C ARG A 57 -4.26 -17.20 -3.48
N VAL A 58 -3.69 -16.02 -3.31
CA VAL A 58 -4.44 -14.76 -3.46
C VAL A 58 -4.75 -14.48 -4.92
N SER A 59 -3.77 -14.64 -5.83
CA SER A 59 -3.97 -14.40 -7.25
C SER A 59 -5.02 -15.33 -7.86
N ASP A 60 -5.03 -16.60 -7.50
CA ASP A 60 -6.06 -17.56 -7.92
C ASP A 60 -7.46 -17.12 -7.48
N GLY A 61 -7.58 -16.68 -6.21
CA GLY A 61 -8.82 -16.15 -5.68
C GLY A 61 -9.29 -14.83 -6.32
N CYS A 62 -8.38 -14.12 -6.99
CA CYS A 62 -8.67 -12.89 -7.76
C CYS A 62 -8.90 -13.15 -9.26
N GLY A 63 -8.66 -14.37 -9.76
CA GLY A 63 -8.60 -14.64 -11.19
C GLY A 63 -7.45 -13.88 -11.88
N GLY A 64 -6.38 -13.58 -11.13
CA GLY A 64 -5.25 -12.78 -11.53
C GLY A 64 -3.96 -13.58 -11.73
N ARG A 65 -2.81 -12.94 -11.49
CA ARG A 65 -1.49 -13.53 -11.64
C ARG A 65 -0.61 -13.26 -10.43
N ALA A 66 0.21 -14.24 -10.04
CA ALA A 66 1.28 -14.07 -9.06
C ALA A 66 2.62 -13.76 -9.75
N VAL A 67 3.43 -12.89 -9.13
CA VAL A 67 4.83 -12.63 -9.47
C VAL A 67 5.64 -12.66 -8.18
N VAL A 68 6.53 -13.65 -8.05
CA VAL A 68 7.29 -13.89 -6.82
C VAL A 68 8.64 -13.22 -6.87
N GLY A 69 8.98 -12.41 -5.87
CA GLY A 69 10.30 -11.80 -5.73
C GLY A 69 10.39 -10.67 -4.72
N ASP A 70 11.60 -10.14 -4.56
CA ASP A 70 11.94 -9.14 -3.54
C ASP A 70 11.87 -7.73 -4.14
N VAL A 71 10.98 -6.89 -3.60
CA VAL A 71 10.85 -5.47 -4.01
C VAL A 71 12.09 -4.62 -3.69
N SER A 72 12.99 -5.10 -2.84
CA SER A 72 14.27 -4.43 -2.60
C SER A 72 15.29 -4.60 -3.75
N ASP A 73 15.01 -5.49 -4.72
CA ASP A 73 15.81 -5.65 -5.93
C ASP A 73 15.26 -4.77 -7.08
N PRO A 74 15.98 -3.73 -7.51
CA PRO A 74 15.52 -2.84 -8.57
C PRO A 74 15.39 -3.53 -9.94
N VAL A 75 16.16 -4.60 -10.18
CA VAL A 75 16.07 -5.37 -11.44
C VAL A 75 14.79 -6.21 -11.44
N PHE A 76 14.47 -6.84 -10.31
CA PHE A 76 13.20 -7.53 -10.14
C PHE A 76 12.02 -6.58 -10.35
N CYS A 77 12.02 -5.41 -9.70
CA CYS A 77 10.93 -4.44 -9.81
C CYS A 77 10.67 -4.00 -11.26
N SER A 78 11.73 -3.70 -12.03
CA SER A 78 11.59 -3.37 -13.45
C SER A 78 10.97 -4.52 -14.23
N LYS A 79 11.52 -5.74 -14.09
CA LYS A 79 11.03 -6.93 -14.81
C LYS A 79 9.58 -7.28 -14.44
N ALA A 80 9.19 -7.11 -13.17
CA ALA A 80 7.83 -7.39 -12.72
C ALA A 80 6.82 -6.46 -13.40
N ILE A 81 7.10 -5.15 -13.44
CA ILE A 81 6.23 -4.16 -14.10
C ILE A 81 6.23 -4.36 -15.62
N ASP A 82 7.41 -4.52 -16.25
CA ASP A 82 7.51 -4.76 -17.70
C ASP A 82 6.71 -6.02 -18.10
N GLY A 83 6.81 -7.11 -17.34
CA GLY A 83 6.04 -8.33 -17.59
C GLY A 83 4.52 -8.16 -17.43
N VAL A 84 4.06 -7.25 -16.56
CA VAL A 84 2.63 -6.89 -16.47
C VAL A 84 2.20 -6.11 -17.71
N VAL A 85 3.02 -5.15 -18.15
CA VAL A 85 2.73 -4.35 -19.35
C VAL A 85 2.77 -5.21 -20.61
N ASP A 86 3.74 -6.10 -20.75
CA ASP A 86 3.83 -7.05 -21.87
C ASP A 86 2.58 -7.95 -21.98
N ALA A 87 2.06 -8.39 -20.83
CA ALA A 87 0.89 -9.29 -20.80
C ALA A 87 -0.44 -8.56 -21.03
N ASN A 88 -0.57 -7.30 -20.60
CA ASN A 88 -1.85 -6.58 -20.55
C ASN A 88 -1.86 -5.30 -21.40
N GLY A 89 -0.74 -4.92 -22.01
CA GLY A 89 -0.57 -3.68 -22.79
C GLY A 89 -0.53 -2.41 -21.94
N ARG A 90 -0.64 -2.50 -20.61
CA ARG A 90 -0.73 -1.34 -19.71
C ARG A 90 -0.53 -1.68 -18.23
N ILE A 91 -0.26 -0.67 -17.44
CA ILE A 91 -0.45 -0.63 -15.99
C ILE A 91 -1.21 0.65 -15.64
N ASP A 92 -2.27 0.55 -14.85
CA ASP A 92 -3.12 1.68 -14.45
C ASP A 92 -3.03 2.00 -12.97
N VAL A 93 -2.83 0.98 -12.15
CA VAL A 93 -2.79 1.10 -10.69
C VAL A 93 -1.57 0.36 -10.15
N LEU A 94 -0.79 1.02 -9.30
CA LEU A 94 0.24 0.38 -8.49
C LEU A 94 -0.10 0.61 -7.01
N VAL A 95 -0.16 -0.47 -6.24
CA VAL A 95 -0.29 -0.43 -4.79
C VAL A 95 0.98 -0.97 -4.15
N ASN A 96 1.72 -0.11 -3.47
CA ASN A 96 2.92 -0.46 -2.73
C ASN A 96 2.55 -0.80 -1.28
N ALA A 97 2.16 -2.06 -1.02
CA ALA A 97 1.81 -2.53 0.32
C ALA A 97 2.86 -3.46 0.94
N ALA A 98 3.89 -3.86 0.19
CA ALA A 98 5.03 -4.60 0.74
C ALA A 98 5.73 -3.77 1.83
N GLY A 99 5.99 -4.40 2.97
CA GLY A 99 6.68 -3.76 4.07
C GLY A 99 6.92 -4.69 5.24
N ILE A 100 7.91 -4.33 6.05
CA ILE A 100 8.28 -5.03 7.27
C ILE A 100 8.26 -4.07 8.46
N VAL A 101 8.19 -4.60 9.67
CA VAL A 101 8.33 -3.85 10.91
C VAL A 101 9.47 -4.43 11.74
N LEU A 102 10.28 -3.56 12.33
CA LEU A 102 11.28 -3.89 13.34
C LEU A 102 10.87 -3.20 14.65
N ARG A 103 10.83 -3.98 15.73
CA ARG A 103 10.50 -3.49 17.06
C ARG A 103 11.78 -3.39 17.88
N ALA A 104 12.47 -2.26 17.73
CA ALA A 104 13.68 -1.93 18.47
C ALA A 104 13.82 -0.41 18.57
N ASP A 105 14.44 0.06 19.65
CA ASP A 105 14.91 1.44 19.79
C ASP A 105 16.21 1.65 18.97
N ALA A 106 16.78 2.86 19.04
CA ALA A 106 17.97 3.19 18.26
C ALA A 106 19.21 2.38 18.68
N ALA A 107 19.35 2.06 19.95
CA ALA A 107 20.48 1.28 20.45
C ALA A 107 20.33 -0.21 20.15
N GLY A 108 19.12 -0.71 20.09
CA GLY A 108 18.78 -2.11 19.76
C GLY A 108 18.63 -2.39 18.26
N THR A 109 18.73 -1.38 17.42
CA THR A 109 18.67 -1.53 15.95
C THR A 109 20.09 -1.64 15.40
N ASP A 110 20.48 -2.81 14.89
CA ASP A 110 21.76 -2.96 14.23
C ASP A 110 21.75 -2.43 12.78
N ASP A 111 22.95 -2.29 12.21
CA ASP A 111 23.11 -1.73 10.85
C ASP A 111 22.42 -2.54 9.77
N ASP A 112 22.38 -3.86 9.86
CA ASP A 112 21.78 -4.73 8.83
C ASP A 112 20.25 -4.71 8.94
N GLN A 113 19.72 -4.67 10.15
CA GLN A 113 18.29 -4.45 10.40
C GLN A 113 17.82 -3.11 9.86
N TRP A 114 18.60 -2.04 10.10
CA TRP A 114 18.33 -0.71 9.53
C TRP A 114 18.33 -0.76 8.00
N ARG A 115 19.41 -1.30 7.40
CA ARG A 115 19.51 -1.40 5.92
C ARG A 115 18.37 -2.21 5.32
N ARG A 116 18.02 -3.35 5.94
CA ARG A 116 16.90 -4.18 5.47
C ARG A 116 15.56 -3.45 5.55
N MET A 117 15.31 -2.70 6.65
CA MET A 117 14.11 -1.87 6.80
C MET A 117 14.00 -0.85 5.67
N MET A 118 15.07 -0.11 5.40
CA MET A 118 15.09 0.91 4.35
C MET A 118 14.97 0.28 2.96
N ALA A 119 15.66 -0.82 2.70
CA ALA A 119 15.62 -1.52 1.41
C ALA A 119 14.20 -1.99 1.05
N VAL A 120 13.47 -2.58 2.01
CA VAL A 120 12.10 -3.06 1.73
C VAL A 120 11.10 -1.90 1.72
N ASN A 121 11.07 -1.09 2.80
CA ASN A 121 10.00 -0.13 3.00
C ASN A 121 10.15 1.15 2.18
N VAL A 122 11.38 1.52 1.80
CA VAL A 122 11.67 2.78 1.08
C VAL A 122 12.12 2.51 -0.35
N ASP A 123 13.21 1.75 -0.52
CA ASP A 123 13.75 1.48 -1.85
C ASP A 123 12.74 0.68 -2.69
N GLY A 124 12.06 -0.31 -2.10
CA GLY A 124 11.01 -1.09 -2.77
C GLY A 124 9.87 -0.22 -3.29
N VAL A 125 9.37 0.71 -2.47
CA VAL A 125 8.34 1.68 -2.89
C VAL A 125 8.85 2.54 -4.05
N PHE A 126 10.06 3.04 -3.95
CA PHE A 126 10.66 3.87 -4.99
C PHE A 126 10.91 3.08 -6.29
N PHE A 127 11.47 1.87 -6.21
CA PHE A 127 11.79 1.06 -7.40
C PHE A 127 10.54 0.63 -8.16
N MET A 128 9.51 0.14 -7.46
CA MET A 128 8.24 -0.22 -8.08
C MET A 128 7.54 0.99 -8.69
N SER A 129 7.49 2.12 -7.96
CA SER A 129 6.89 3.35 -8.46
C SER A 129 7.64 3.89 -9.68
N ARG A 130 8.99 3.90 -9.65
CA ARG A 130 9.83 4.32 -10.78
C ARG A 130 9.61 3.45 -12.02
N ALA A 131 9.46 2.16 -11.85
CA ALA A 131 9.17 1.25 -12.95
C ALA A 131 7.79 1.54 -13.55
N ALA A 132 6.77 1.70 -12.71
CA ALA A 132 5.39 1.94 -13.16
C ALA A 132 5.22 3.30 -13.87
N VAL A 133 5.78 4.40 -13.32
CA VAL A 133 5.60 5.74 -13.91
C VAL A 133 6.16 5.83 -15.33
N ARG A 134 7.21 5.05 -15.69
CA ARG A 134 7.76 5.05 -17.06
C ARG A 134 6.71 4.67 -18.09
N HIS A 135 5.86 3.68 -17.79
CA HIS A 135 4.77 3.25 -18.66
C HIS A 135 3.52 4.15 -18.51
N MET A 136 3.25 4.65 -17.30
CA MET A 136 2.10 5.52 -17.04
C MET A 136 2.22 6.88 -17.75
N VAL A 137 3.43 7.47 -17.80
CA VAL A 137 3.70 8.76 -18.47
C VAL A 137 3.37 8.69 -19.96
N GLU A 138 3.74 7.62 -20.66
CA GLU A 138 3.44 7.43 -22.08
C GLU A 138 1.95 7.44 -22.37
N ARG A 139 1.13 6.98 -21.43
CA ARG A 139 -0.33 6.92 -21.54
C ARG A 139 -1.03 8.12 -20.92
N ARG A 140 -0.29 8.96 -20.19
CA ARG A 140 -0.81 10.10 -19.42
C ARG A 140 -1.93 9.70 -18.47
N PHE A 141 -1.80 8.53 -17.87
CA PHE A 141 -2.77 7.95 -16.96
C PHE A 141 -2.09 6.99 -15.96
N GLY A 142 -2.40 7.14 -14.67
CA GLY A 142 -1.96 6.22 -13.64
C GLY A 142 -2.39 6.65 -12.23
N SER A 143 -2.48 5.66 -11.34
CA SER A 143 -2.68 5.90 -9.90
C SER A 143 -1.72 5.03 -9.10
N ILE A 144 -0.89 5.66 -8.27
CA ILE A 144 0.01 4.96 -7.34
C ILE A 144 -0.46 5.23 -5.92
N ILE A 145 -0.65 4.15 -5.15
CA ILE A 145 -1.05 4.22 -3.75
C ILE A 145 0.03 3.56 -2.89
N ASN A 146 0.66 4.35 -2.03
CA ASN A 146 1.69 3.87 -1.13
C ASN A 146 1.13 3.58 0.27
N PHE A 147 1.56 2.49 0.88
CA PHE A 147 1.25 2.21 2.29
C PHE A 147 2.26 2.92 3.18
N GLY A 148 1.88 4.11 3.65
CA GLY A 148 2.53 4.81 4.74
C GLY A 148 2.21 4.17 6.10
N SER A 149 2.06 4.99 7.11
CA SER A 149 1.59 4.64 8.47
C SER A 149 1.33 5.95 9.22
N ILE A 150 0.49 5.92 10.24
CA ILE A 150 0.43 7.01 11.23
C ILE A 150 1.83 7.35 11.77
N TRP A 151 2.69 6.35 11.92
CA TRP A 151 4.07 6.52 12.40
C TRP A 151 5.04 7.09 11.34
N GLY A 152 4.54 7.49 10.19
CA GLY A 152 5.24 8.35 9.24
C GLY A 152 5.06 9.85 9.55
N ASP A 153 4.01 10.21 10.28
CA ASP A 153 3.71 11.59 10.68
C ASP A 153 3.99 11.84 12.18
N VAL A 154 3.78 10.82 13.03
CA VAL A 154 4.05 10.89 14.47
C VAL A 154 5.05 9.82 14.90
N GLY A 155 5.82 10.10 15.97
CA GLY A 155 6.77 9.14 16.52
C GLY A 155 6.10 8.06 17.36
N ALA A 156 6.73 6.88 17.40
CA ALA A 156 6.37 5.79 18.31
C ALA A 156 7.63 5.20 18.95
N ALA A 157 7.55 4.89 20.24
CA ALA A 157 8.66 4.29 20.95
C ALA A 157 8.92 2.83 20.48
N GLY A 158 10.20 2.46 20.42
CA GLY A 158 10.62 1.10 20.08
C GLY A 158 10.43 0.70 18.61
N VAL A 159 10.28 1.65 17.69
CA VAL A 159 10.12 1.39 16.23
C VAL A 159 10.79 2.46 15.39
N VAL A 160 11.96 2.96 15.79
CA VAL A 160 12.62 4.11 15.17
C VAL A 160 12.88 3.92 13.67
N ALA A 161 13.38 2.75 13.26
CA ALA A 161 13.65 2.47 11.85
C ALA A 161 12.36 2.42 11.01
N TYR A 162 11.28 1.89 11.59
CA TYR A 162 9.98 1.86 10.93
C TYR A 162 9.40 3.27 10.76
N CYS A 163 9.40 4.10 11.80
CA CYS A 163 8.98 5.51 11.72
C CYS A 163 9.74 6.26 10.63
N ALA A 164 11.09 6.13 10.62
CA ALA A 164 11.94 6.76 9.61
C ALA A 164 11.56 6.31 8.18
N SER A 165 11.36 4.99 7.99
CA SER A 165 10.98 4.43 6.69
C SER A 165 9.61 4.95 6.21
N LYS A 166 8.62 5.03 7.11
CA LYS A 166 7.27 5.49 6.75
C LYS A 166 7.20 7.01 6.54
N GLY A 167 8.00 7.79 7.26
CA GLY A 167 8.22 9.21 6.96
C GLY A 167 8.83 9.43 5.58
N ALA A 168 9.80 8.59 5.18
CA ALA A 168 10.37 8.63 3.84
C ALA A 168 9.32 8.29 2.76
N VAL A 169 8.46 7.29 2.97
CA VAL A 169 7.36 6.95 2.05
C VAL A 169 6.39 8.13 1.86
N HIS A 170 6.05 8.86 2.94
CA HIS A 170 5.21 10.05 2.85
C HIS A 170 5.86 11.14 1.98
N GLN A 171 7.17 11.37 2.11
CA GLN A 171 7.86 12.36 1.29
C GLN A 171 8.07 11.91 -0.16
N ILE A 172 8.36 10.63 -0.40
CA ILE A 172 8.38 10.05 -1.76
C ILE A 172 7.03 10.28 -2.44
N THR A 173 5.93 10.03 -1.73
CA THR A 173 4.56 10.25 -2.24
C THR A 173 4.35 11.70 -2.66
N ARG A 174 4.69 12.66 -1.80
CA ARG A 174 4.51 14.10 -2.09
C ARG A 174 5.39 14.57 -3.24
N ALA A 175 6.66 14.20 -3.25
CA ALA A 175 7.61 14.61 -4.28
C ALA A 175 7.23 14.06 -5.66
N MET A 176 6.99 12.75 -5.75
CA MET A 176 6.59 12.12 -7.02
C MET A 176 5.23 12.62 -7.51
N ALA A 177 4.29 12.94 -6.60
CA ALA A 177 3.01 13.52 -6.99
C ALA A 177 3.18 14.85 -7.73
N LEU A 178 4.11 15.71 -7.27
CA LEU A 178 4.43 16.98 -7.93
C LEU A 178 5.12 16.77 -9.28
N ASP A 179 6.04 15.80 -9.35
CA ASP A 179 6.79 15.50 -10.59
C ASP A 179 5.86 15.03 -11.71
N TYR A 180 4.82 14.25 -11.42
CA TYR A 180 4.02 13.55 -12.42
C TYR A 180 2.56 14.03 -12.54
N ALA A 181 2.12 15.02 -11.76
CA ALA A 181 0.75 15.55 -11.84
C ALA A 181 0.40 16.09 -13.25
N ALA A 182 1.33 16.79 -13.89
CA ALA A 182 1.15 17.31 -15.24
C ALA A 182 1.06 16.21 -16.31
N ASP A 183 1.51 15.00 -15.99
CA ASP A 183 1.42 13.83 -16.85
C ASP A 183 0.15 13.00 -16.61
N GLY A 184 -0.76 13.48 -15.76
CA GLY A 184 -2.02 12.81 -15.48
C GLY A 184 -1.88 11.60 -14.53
N ILE A 185 -0.79 11.53 -13.77
CA ILE A 185 -0.54 10.45 -12.81
C ILE A 185 -0.81 10.99 -11.41
N ARG A 186 -1.62 10.26 -10.64
CA ARG A 186 -1.92 10.58 -9.25
C ARG A 186 -1.11 9.66 -8.33
N ILE A 187 -0.51 10.22 -7.29
CA ILE A 187 0.30 9.47 -6.33
C ILE A 187 -0.12 9.91 -4.93
N ASN A 188 -0.71 8.97 -4.18
CA ASN A 188 -1.20 9.21 -2.83
C ASN A 188 -0.69 8.12 -1.88
N ALA A 189 -0.85 8.33 -0.59
CA ALA A 189 -0.60 7.30 0.40
C ALA A 189 -1.79 7.14 1.35
N VAL A 190 -1.99 5.93 1.83
CA VAL A 190 -2.78 5.67 3.03
C VAL A 190 -1.85 5.63 4.24
N ALA A 191 -2.28 6.16 5.37
CA ALA A 191 -1.58 6.08 6.65
C ALA A 191 -2.46 5.31 7.65
N PRO A 192 -2.39 3.95 7.64
CA PRO A 192 -3.15 3.14 8.57
C PRO A 192 -2.68 3.31 10.01
N GLY A 193 -3.63 3.21 10.94
CA GLY A 193 -3.38 2.99 12.35
C GLY A 193 -3.15 1.49 12.64
N GLU A 194 -3.66 1.02 13.77
CA GLU A 194 -3.58 -0.39 14.15
C GLU A 194 -4.63 -1.21 13.38
N VAL A 195 -4.16 -2.17 12.60
CA VAL A 195 -4.98 -3.02 11.73
C VAL A 195 -4.75 -4.49 12.09
N ASN A 196 -5.81 -5.27 12.14
CA ASN A 196 -5.79 -6.70 12.46
C ASN A 196 -5.13 -7.51 11.32
N THR A 197 -3.80 -7.61 11.36
CA THR A 197 -2.97 -8.25 10.34
C THR A 197 -1.85 -9.09 10.96
N PRO A 198 -1.24 -10.02 10.21
CA PRO A 198 -0.08 -10.77 10.69
C PRO A 198 1.10 -9.89 11.14
N MET A 199 1.21 -8.66 10.65
CA MET A 199 2.25 -7.70 11.05
C MET A 199 2.20 -7.35 12.55
N LEU A 200 1.03 -7.46 13.20
CA LEU A 200 0.91 -7.26 14.65
C LEU A 200 1.76 -8.24 15.45
N SER A 201 1.96 -9.45 14.94
CA SER A 201 2.79 -10.49 15.58
C SER A 201 4.27 -10.36 15.22
N ALA A 202 4.61 -9.66 14.14
CA ALA A 202 5.97 -9.56 13.65
C ALA A 202 6.91 -8.87 14.65
N GLY A 203 8.08 -9.47 14.88
CA GLY A 203 9.09 -8.95 15.82
C GLY A 203 8.70 -9.06 17.30
N ARG A 204 7.64 -9.79 17.64
CA ARG A 204 7.25 -10.09 19.03
C ARG A 204 7.67 -11.50 19.42
N PRO A 205 8.01 -11.76 20.70
CA PRO A 205 8.34 -13.10 21.20
C PRO A 205 7.18 -14.10 21.09
N ALA A 206 5.93 -13.60 21.17
CA ALA A 206 4.71 -14.36 20.97
C ALA A 206 3.64 -13.48 20.32
N PRO A 207 2.71 -14.06 19.54
CA PRO A 207 1.56 -13.32 19.02
C PRO A 207 0.78 -12.67 20.17
N PRO A 208 0.24 -11.43 19.99
CA PRO A 208 -0.60 -10.80 20.99
C PRO A 208 -1.90 -11.60 21.18
N THR A 209 -2.34 -11.71 22.43
CA THR A 209 -3.62 -12.33 22.74
C THR A 209 -4.78 -11.39 22.39
N ALA A 210 -6.01 -11.92 22.33
CA ALA A 210 -7.21 -11.09 22.15
C ALA A 210 -7.34 -10.01 23.24
N GLU A 211 -6.96 -10.33 24.47
CA GLU A 211 -6.94 -9.39 25.60
C GLU A 211 -5.90 -8.28 25.40
N ASP A 212 -4.70 -8.62 24.87
CA ASP A 212 -3.66 -7.62 24.57
C ASP A 212 -4.13 -6.67 23.46
N LEU A 213 -4.80 -7.18 22.44
CA LEU A 213 -5.33 -6.37 21.33
C LEU A 213 -6.50 -5.49 21.82
N GLN A 214 -7.38 -6.01 22.68
CA GLN A 214 -8.47 -5.21 23.24
C GLN A 214 -7.92 -4.10 24.16
N ARG A 215 -6.95 -4.41 25.02
CA ARG A 215 -6.28 -3.40 25.85
C ARG A 215 -5.62 -2.31 25.00
N LEU A 216 -4.88 -2.71 23.95
CA LEU A 216 -4.30 -1.76 22.99
C LEU A 216 -5.37 -0.84 22.39
N ALA A 217 -6.50 -1.41 21.99
CA ALA A 217 -7.60 -0.66 21.41
C ALA A 217 -8.18 0.34 22.40
N ASP A 218 -8.50 -0.11 23.62
CA ASP A 218 -9.11 0.71 24.67
C ASP A 218 -8.21 1.87 25.14
N GLU A 219 -6.89 1.61 25.21
CA GLU A 219 -5.94 2.59 25.71
C GLU A 219 -5.47 3.61 24.67
N THR A 220 -5.46 3.23 23.38
CA THR A 220 -4.75 4.03 22.36
C THR A 220 -5.62 4.45 21.19
N ILE A 221 -6.68 3.71 20.85
CA ILE A 221 -7.48 3.95 19.64
C ILE A 221 -8.81 4.64 20.01
N PRO A 222 -9.08 5.87 19.55
CA PRO A 222 -10.29 6.60 19.91
C PRO A 222 -11.61 5.86 19.60
N MET A 223 -11.65 5.04 18.53
CA MET A 223 -12.84 4.21 18.22
C MET A 223 -12.89 2.90 19.01
N GLY A 224 -11.95 2.61 19.92
CA GLY A 224 -11.93 1.45 20.81
C GLY A 224 -11.79 0.09 20.14
N ARG A 225 -11.30 0.03 18.89
CA ARG A 225 -11.06 -1.21 18.16
C ARG A 225 -9.96 -1.07 17.11
N LEU A 226 -9.37 -2.18 16.74
CA LEU A 226 -8.53 -2.24 15.55
C LEU A 226 -9.39 -2.12 14.28
N ALA A 227 -8.77 -1.66 13.19
CA ALA A 227 -9.37 -1.77 11.88
C ALA A 227 -9.24 -3.20 11.32
N GLU A 228 -10.18 -3.60 10.49
CA GLU A 228 -10.00 -4.77 9.63
C GLU A 228 -9.31 -4.36 8.32
N PRO A 229 -8.52 -5.25 7.70
CA PRO A 229 -7.79 -4.97 6.46
C PRO A 229 -8.66 -4.38 5.34
N GLU A 230 -9.91 -4.81 5.25
CA GLU A 230 -10.88 -4.37 4.25
C GLU A 230 -11.27 -2.90 4.42
N GLU A 231 -11.18 -2.34 5.63
CA GLU A 231 -11.49 -0.92 5.87
C GLU A 231 -10.42 -0.03 5.22
N VAL A 232 -9.15 -0.44 5.29
CA VAL A 232 -8.05 0.23 4.58
C VAL A 232 -8.14 0.00 3.07
N ALA A 233 -8.43 -1.25 2.64
CA ALA A 233 -8.57 -1.60 1.23
C ALA A 233 -9.63 -0.77 0.51
N ARG A 234 -10.75 -0.41 1.17
CA ARG A 234 -11.79 0.47 0.59
C ARG A 234 -11.25 1.87 0.29
N VAL A 235 -10.40 2.41 1.15
CA VAL A 235 -9.76 3.72 0.91
C VAL A 235 -8.77 3.62 -0.24
N VAL A 236 -8.01 2.51 -0.34
CA VAL A 236 -7.10 2.26 -1.46
C VAL A 236 -7.87 2.16 -2.78
N ALA A 237 -8.99 1.42 -2.82
CA ALA A 237 -9.83 1.31 -4.00
C ALA A 237 -10.40 2.67 -4.46
N PHE A 238 -10.87 3.50 -3.52
CA PHE A 238 -11.26 4.88 -3.80
C PHE A 238 -10.11 5.70 -4.41
N LEU A 239 -8.92 5.66 -3.81
CA LEU A 239 -7.74 6.38 -4.33
C LEU A 239 -7.29 5.86 -5.70
N ALA A 240 -7.51 4.58 -6.01
CA ALA A 240 -7.21 3.97 -7.31
C ALA A 240 -8.18 4.41 -8.40
N SER A 241 -9.40 4.77 -8.04
CA SER A 241 -10.50 5.09 -8.97
C SER A 241 -10.49 6.53 -9.47
N ASP A 242 -11.39 6.81 -10.42
CA ASP A 242 -11.61 8.14 -10.96
C ASP A 242 -12.35 9.06 -9.95
N ASP A 243 -12.98 8.51 -8.91
CA ASP A 243 -13.61 9.29 -7.82
C ASP A 243 -12.58 10.13 -7.05
N ALA A 244 -11.31 9.69 -7.04
CA ALA A 244 -10.19 10.44 -6.48
C ALA A 244 -9.43 11.28 -7.52
N SER A 245 -10.06 11.65 -8.66
CA SER A 245 -9.41 12.33 -9.80
C SER A 245 -8.75 13.68 -9.45
N TYR A 246 -9.16 14.32 -8.37
CA TYR A 246 -8.58 15.59 -7.92
C TYR A 246 -7.65 15.43 -6.69
N MET A 247 -7.22 14.18 -6.39
CA MET A 247 -6.35 13.88 -5.27
C MET A 247 -4.99 13.39 -5.75
N THR A 248 -3.93 14.14 -5.45
CA THR A 248 -2.53 13.72 -5.59
C THR A 248 -1.69 14.35 -4.48
N GLY A 249 -0.64 13.66 -4.03
CA GLY A 249 0.24 14.10 -2.94
C GLY A 249 -0.38 13.96 -1.54
N SER A 250 -1.57 13.40 -1.42
CA SER A 250 -2.28 13.27 -0.14
C SER A 250 -1.77 12.09 0.67
N ILE A 251 -1.67 12.27 1.99
CA ILE A 251 -1.49 11.20 2.96
C ILE A 251 -2.82 11.07 3.70
N VAL A 252 -3.53 9.99 3.45
CA VAL A 252 -4.90 9.76 3.96
C VAL A 252 -4.84 8.90 5.20
N ALA A 253 -5.08 9.49 6.37
CA ALA A 253 -5.15 8.76 7.63
C ALA A 253 -6.36 7.82 7.64
N VAL A 254 -6.12 6.55 8.02
CA VAL A 254 -7.14 5.51 8.23
C VAL A 254 -6.85 4.91 9.60
N ASP A 255 -7.10 5.67 10.67
CA ASP A 255 -6.48 5.46 11.97
C ASP A 255 -7.44 5.59 13.16
N ALA A 256 -8.74 5.59 12.89
CA ALA A 256 -9.77 5.72 13.92
C ALA A 256 -9.60 6.96 14.83
N GLY A 257 -8.99 8.04 14.31
CA GLY A 257 -8.75 9.29 15.05
C GLY A 257 -7.47 9.30 15.89
N TYR A 258 -6.59 8.31 15.73
CA TYR A 258 -5.34 8.20 16.50
C TYR A 258 -4.48 9.47 16.39
N THR A 259 -4.35 10.05 15.20
CA THR A 259 -3.52 11.25 14.94
C THR A 259 -4.28 12.58 15.06
N ALA A 260 -5.56 12.56 15.38
CA ALA A 260 -6.37 13.77 15.49
C ALA A 260 -6.21 14.54 16.83
N ARG A 261 -5.27 14.11 17.68
CA ARG A 261 -5.01 14.67 19.02
C ARG A 261 -3.55 15.11 19.18
#